data_204246ee9a58ad44fac5aad77fda2f72
#
_entry.id   204246ee9a58ad44fac5aad77fda2f72
#
_cell.length_a   1.000
_cell.length_b   1.000
_cell.length_c   1.000
_cell.angle_alpha   90.00
_cell.angle_beta   90.00
_cell.angle_gamma   90.00
#
_symmetry.space_group_name_H-M   'P 1'
#
loop_
_entity.id
_entity.type
_entity.pdbx_description
1 polymer ?
#
loop_
_entity_poly.entity_id
_entity_poly.type
_entity_poly.pdbx_seq_one_letter_code
_entity_poly.pdbx_strand_id
1 'polypeptide(L)'
;MIIIGETGSGKTTQIPQLIYEHQVESKFIIAVTQPRRVAAITLALRVASEMKTEIGSIVGYSVRFEDVTSPRTKVKYLTDGMLLREAVADPLLKRYSTIILDEAHERTVNTDILFGIVKLAQKDRREQKLNPLKVIIMSATMDVDAFRNFYDNCPVIYLEGRTYPVTIYHSKIRHEDYQYAAVCTIFQLHATTPANHDFLVFLTGQEEIETVLTNIKQIAKESPGPPIKVCPLYAGLPASKQLQVWKKTPPGMRKIVLATNIAEASVTIPQIKFVIDTGVVKERTWCTSTGAERLAVRACSQAAGWQRAGRAGRTAAGAAYRLYTARDFAARLAHNAPEIVRCPLTSSMLMLIATGMDPSTFPLIDSPPRDSIQASLLLLKELGAIDNENDPKLTILGKKMTAFPIDPKYSKVLLCAPEYNCLEEALSLVAVMSSENVFHTPLHKREEALKVKQKFISPLGDHITLLNVYKAFCKAPLKKQWCKENYLNHKNLSYAYEVRSQLLSVCHRLNLPVTSCGTVLDQLLKCLLSGLFTNCAWARSGAGGAGGAGGARYVTSAGAAAALHPAGVLHCARPPPAAVLYTELLHTRRSYLVTVSAVQPHWLQQVAPEFARRCRSNR
;
A
#
# COMPACT_ATOMS: atom_id res chain seq x y z
N MET A 1 7.02 -16.70 21.60
CA MET A 1 7.39 -15.62 22.54
C MET A 1 6.97 -14.29 21.96
N ILE A 2 6.42 -13.40 22.78
CA ILE A 2 6.02 -12.04 22.37
C ILE A 2 6.96 -11.04 23.03
N ILE A 3 7.42 -10.05 22.27
CA ILE A 3 8.27 -8.96 22.77
C ILE A 3 7.56 -7.63 22.53
N ILE A 4 7.30 -6.93 23.60
CA ILE A 4 6.64 -5.63 23.60
C ILE A 4 7.65 -4.56 23.94
N GLY A 5 7.65 -3.50 23.19
CA GLY A 5 8.49 -2.36 23.48
C GLY A 5 8.10 -1.20 22.56
N GLU A 6 8.26 0.00 23.07
CA GLU A 6 7.97 1.20 22.29
C GLU A 6 8.79 1.29 21.00
N THR A 7 8.28 1.99 20.01
CA THR A 7 9.03 2.25 18.78
C THR A 7 10.29 3.07 19.11
N GLY A 8 11.44 2.55 18.67
CA GLY A 8 12.74 3.17 19.01
C GLY A 8 13.49 2.51 20.17
N SER A 9 12.93 1.48 20.82
CA SER A 9 13.62 0.67 21.85
C SER A 9 14.75 -0.21 21.29
N GLY A 10 14.94 -0.23 19.96
CA GLY A 10 15.98 -1.06 19.34
C GLY A 10 15.57 -2.49 19.04
N LYS A 11 14.35 -2.92 19.38
CA LYS A 11 13.91 -4.32 19.20
C LYS A 11 14.12 -4.84 17.77
N THR A 12 13.73 -4.08 16.76
CA THR A 12 13.84 -4.47 15.34
C THR A 12 15.28 -4.59 14.85
N THR A 13 16.21 -3.83 15.42
CA THR A 13 17.61 -3.84 15.01
C THR A 13 18.47 -4.75 15.87
N GLN A 14 18.32 -4.72 17.20
CA GLN A 14 19.21 -5.41 18.13
C GLN A 14 18.85 -6.89 18.31
N ILE A 15 17.56 -7.23 18.40
CA ILE A 15 17.14 -8.63 18.64
C ILE A 15 17.64 -9.59 17.54
N PRO A 16 17.52 -9.28 16.23
CA PRO A 16 18.07 -10.14 15.19
C PRO A 16 19.60 -10.30 15.26
N GLN A 17 20.33 -9.24 15.67
CA GLN A 17 21.78 -9.28 15.85
C GLN A 17 22.16 -10.19 17.02
N LEU A 18 21.50 -10.03 18.18
CA LEU A 18 21.73 -10.88 19.35
C LEU A 18 21.45 -12.37 19.07
N ILE A 19 20.35 -12.65 18.34
CA ILE A 19 20.06 -14.03 17.95
C ILE A 19 21.13 -14.57 17.00
N TYR A 20 21.60 -13.77 16.06
CA TYR A 20 22.66 -14.15 15.14
C TYR A 20 23.96 -14.45 15.89
N GLU A 21 24.37 -13.61 16.82
CA GLU A 21 25.59 -13.81 17.65
C GLU A 21 25.57 -15.15 18.41
N HIS A 22 24.37 -15.57 18.86
CA HIS A 22 24.18 -16.87 19.54
C HIS A 22 24.01 -18.06 18.57
N GLN A 23 23.95 -17.84 17.27
CA GLN A 23 23.69 -18.86 16.24
C GLN A 23 24.66 -18.76 15.05
N VAL A 24 25.85 -18.20 15.22
CA VAL A 24 26.82 -17.93 14.13
C VAL A 24 27.12 -19.18 13.29
N GLU A 25 27.27 -20.34 13.92
CA GLU A 25 27.55 -21.59 13.23
C GLU A 25 26.33 -22.24 12.55
N SER A 26 25.14 -21.70 12.78
CA SER A 26 23.92 -22.23 12.18
C SER A 26 23.89 -22.01 10.66
N LYS A 27 23.57 -23.06 9.92
CA LYS A 27 23.30 -22.97 8.48
C LYS A 27 21.95 -22.28 8.13
N PHE A 28 21.10 -22.10 9.12
CA PHE A 28 19.76 -21.54 8.94
C PHE A 28 19.74 -20.02 8.98
N ILE A 29 18.68 -19.43 8.44
CA ILE A 29 18.48 -18.00 8.33
C ILE A 29 17.52 -17.52 9.43
N ILE A 30 17.71 -16.29 9.90
CA ILE A 30 16.78 -15.55 10.75
C ILE A 30 15.96 -14.65 9.82
N ALA A 31 14.64 -14.84 9.75
CA ALA A 31 13.74 -13.97 9.02
C ALA A 31 13.18 -12.87 9.93
N VAL A 32 13.15 -11.64 9.44
CA VAL A 32 12.52 -10.50 10.13
C VAL A 32 11.50 -9.88 9.18
N THR A 33 10.21 -10.06 9.43
CA THR A 33 9.17 -9.49 8.57
C THR A 33 8.87 -8.05 8.90
N GLN A 34 8.45 -7.30 7.89
CA GLN A 34 8.00 -5.92 8.00
C GLN A 34 6.78 -5.71 7.11
N PRO A 35 5.73 -5.03 7.57
CA PRO A 35 4.55 -4.77 6.74
C PRO A 35 4.87 -3.81 5.59
N ARG A 36 5.89 -2.97 5.72
CA ARG A 36 6.23 -1.90 4.78
C ARG A 36 7.57 -2.15 4.08
N ARG A 37 7.55 -2.05 2.73
CA ARG A 37 8.75 -2.22 1.89
C ARG A 37 9.93 -1.33 2.33
N VAL A 38 9.65 -0.03 2.56
CA VAL A 38 10.70 0.94 2.95
C VAL A 38 11.32 0.56 4.29
N ALA A 39 10.52 0.07 5.25
CA ALA A 39 11.02 -0.38 6.56
C ALA A 39 11.98 -1.57 6.40
N ALA A 40 11.60 -2.60 5.65
CA ALA A 40 12.45 -3.77 5.42
C ALA A 40 13.83 -3.37 4.84
N ILE A 41 13.85 -2.50 3.82
CA ILE A 41 15.08 -2.02 3.19
C ILE A 41 15.93 -1.20 4.16
N THR A 42 15.33 -0.19 4.81
CA THR A 42 16.09 0.75 5.65
C THR A 42 16.64 0.08 6.92
N LEU A 43 15.89 -0.86 7.49
CA LEU A 43 16.31 -1.64 8.65
C LEU A 43 17.45 -2.61 8.29
N ALA A 44 17.36 -3.28 7.14
CA ALA A 44 18.45 -4.15 6.66
C ALA A 44 19.74 -3.36 6.45
N LEU A 45 19.65 -2.19 5.78
CA LEU A 45 20.81 -1.30 5.58
C LEU A 45 21.38 -0.82 6.91
N ARG A 46 20.52 -0.48 7.87
CA ARG A 46 20.94 -0.04 9.20
C ARG A 46 21.67 -1.15 9.95
N VAL A 47 21.12 -2.36 10.00
CA VAL A 47 21.72 -3.51 10.69
C VAL A 47 23.02 -3.94 10.00
N ALA A 48 23.07 -3.94 8.66
CA ALA A 48 24.32 -4.21 7.93
C ALA A 48 25.42 -3.21 8.31
N SER A 49 25.07 -1.90 8.41
CA SER A 49 26.01 -0.87 8.86
C SER A 49 26.44 -1.06 10.32
N GLU A 50 25.55 -1.43 11.25
CA GLU A 50 25.87 -1.69 12.65
C GLU A 50 26.79 -2.91 12.80
N MET A 51 26.53 -3.96 12.02
CA MET A 51 27.36 -5.19 11.97
C MET A 51 28.63 -5.02 11.12
N LYS A 52 28.86 -3.85 10.53
CA LYS A 52 30.00 -3.54 9.65
C LYS A 52 30.14 -4.54 8.49
N THR A 53 29.03 -4.92 7.88
CA THR A 53 28.96 -5.85 6.74
C THR A 53 28.34 -5.14 5.52
N GLU A 54 28.67 -5.62 4.33
CA GLU A 54 27.98 -5.19 3.11
C GLU A 54 26.58 -5.78 3.05
N ILE A 55 25.63 -4.97 2.57
CA ILE A 55 24.25 -5.44 2.35
C ILE A 55 24.22 -6.54 1.29
N GLY A 56 23.43 -7.59 1.51
CA GLY A 56 23.41 -8.80 0.66
C GLY A 56 24.42 -9.85 1.06
N SER A 57 25.36 -9.54 1.99
CA SER A 57 26.29 -10.50 2.58
C SER A 57 25.61 -11.21 3.78
N ILE A 58 26.02 -10.93 5.02
CA ILE A 58 25.42 -11.52 6.24
C ILE A 58 23.98 -11.01 6.43
N VAL A 59 23.75 -9.71 6.21
CA VAL A 59 22.43 -9.09 6.28
C VAL A 59 21.95 -8.81 4.87
N GLY A 60 20.74 -9.23 4.57
CA GLY A 60 20.09 -8.97 3.29
C GLY A 60 18.62 -8.62 3.44
N TYR A 61 17.96 -8.26 2.34
CA TYR A 61 16.52 -8.03 2.32
C TYR A 61 15.87 -8.59 1.07
N SER A 62 14.57 -8.86 1.18
CA SER A 62 13.74 -9.30 0.06
C SER A 62 12.39 -8.61 0.15
N VAL A 63 12.10 -7.78 -0.83
CA VAL A 63 10.83 -7.07 -0.97
C VAL A 63 10.27 -7.29 -2.37
N ARG A 64 9.00 -6.96 -2.58
CA ARG A 64 8.39 -7.11 -3.90
C ARG A 64 9.23 -6.41 -4.97
N PHE A 65 9.66 -7.15 -5.98
CA PHE A 65 10.50 -6.70 -7.09
C PHE A 65 11.93 -6.26 -6.70
N GLU A 66 12.44 -6.68 -5.55
CA GLU A 66 13.82 -6.40 -5.17
C GLU A 66 14.32 -7.43 -4.14
N ASP A 67 15.36 -8.17 -4.50
CA ASP A 67 16.00 -9.15 -3.62
C ASP A 67 17.51 -8.90 -3.58
N VAL A 68 18.01 -8.57 -2.40
CA VAL A 68 19.43 -8.32 -2.14
C VAL A 68 19.88 -9.30 -1.05
N THR A 69 20.01 -10.57 -1.45
CA THR A 69 20.47 -11.66 -0.60
C THR A 69 21.53 -12.49 -1.32
N SER A 70 22.30 -13.26 -0.58
CA SER A 70 23.27 -14.23 -1.11
C SER A 70 23.22 -15.52 -0.30
N PRO A 71 23.92 -16.59 -0.70
CA PRO A 71 24.07 -17.81 0.10
C PRO A 71 24.69 -17.58 1.49
N ARG A 72 25.36 -16.45 1.70
CA ARG A 72 25.94 -16.04 2.99
C ARG A 72 24.95 -15.35 3.92
N THR A 73 23.76 -14.98 3.43
CA THR A 73 22.77 -14.22 4.21
C THR A 73 22.25 -15.05 5.38
N LYS A 74 22.41 -14.50 6.59
CA LYS A 74 21.98 -15.09 7.86
C LYS A 74 20.83 -14.34 8.51
N VAL A 75 20.77 -13.02 8.32
CA VAL A 75 19.66 -12.17 8.76
C VAL A 75 18.98 -11.61 7.54
N LYS A 76 17.75 -12.00 7.30
CA LYS A 76 16.98 -11.59 6.12
C LYS A 76 15.77 -10.76 6.54
N TYR A 77 15.79 -9.48 6.18
CA TYR A 77 14.61 -8.62 6.30
C TYR A 77 13.73 -8.80 5.07
N LEU A 78 12.43 -9.02 5.27
CA LEU A 78 11.52 -9.20 4.14
C LEU A 78 10.14 -8.63 4.46
N THR A 79 9.37 -8.31 3.40
CA THR A 79 7.97 -7.94 3.63
C THR A 79 7.12 -9.17 3.93
N ASP A 80 6.03 -9.00 4.70
CA ASP A 80 5.11 -10.06 5.06
C ASP A 80 4.64 -10.85 3.83
N GLY A 81 4.29 -10.15 2.74
CA GLY A 81 3.88 -10.78 1.49
C GLY A 81 4.99 -11.61 0.81
N MET A 82 6.27 -11.30 1.05
CA MET A 82 7.38 -12.12 0.54
C MET A 82 7.54 -13.41 1.33
N LEU A 83 7.44 -13.37 2.66
CA LEU A 83 7.47 -14.60 3.48
C LEU A 83 6.27 -15.49 3.17
N LEU A 84 5.09 -14.92 2.95
CA LEU A 84 3.90 -15.66 2.52
C LEU A 84 4.15 -16.40 1.18
N ARG A 85 4.83 -15.76 0.22
CA ARG A 85 5.22 -16.42 -1.05
C ARG A 85 6.22 -17.54 -0.85
N GLU A 86 7.17 -17.36 0.04
CA GLU A 86 8.13 -18.44 0.36
C GLU A 86 7.41 -19.63 1.01
N ALA A 87 6.40 -19.38 1.84
CA ALA A 87 5.56 -20.41 2.43
C ALA A 87 4.75 -21.21 1.39
N VAL A 88 4.39 -20.62 0.25
CA VAL A 88 3.76 -21.37 -0.86
C VAL A 88 4.69 -22.43 -1.44
N ALA A 89 5.99 -22.12 -1.56
CA ALA A 89 6.99 -23.05 -2.07
C ALA A 89 7.46 -24.06 -0.99
N ASP A 90 7.52 -23.63 0.26
CA ASP A 90 7.93 -24.45 1.42
C ASP A 90 7.03 -24.11 2.62
N PRO A 91 5.86 -24.77 2.79
CA PRO A 91 4.94 -24.52 3.90
C PRO A 91 5.57 -24.73 5.28
N LEU A 92 6.59 -25.55 5.39
CA LEU A 92 7.34 -25.78 6.63
C LEU A 92 8.44 -24.73 6.88
N LEU A 93 8.72 -23.84 5.93
CA LEU A 93 9.72 -22.78 6.03
C LEU A 93 11.10 -23.30 6.52
N LYS A 94 11.54 -24.46 5.99
CA LYS A 94 12.67 -25.26 6.48
C LYS A 94 14.00 -24.51 6.51
N ARG A 95 14.19 -23.52 5.66
CA ARG A 95 15.40 -22.70 5.60
C ARG A 95 15.60 -21.77 6.80
N TYR A 96 14.56 -21.52 7.61
CA TYR A 96 14.59 -20.62 8.74
C TYR A 96 14.70 -21.36 10.08
N SER A 97 15.59 -20.89 10.97
CA SER A 97 15.61 -21.30 12.38
C SER A 97 14.69 -20.44 13.23
N THR A 98 14.60 -19.18 12.88
CA THR A 98 13.84 -18.17 13.64
C THR A 98 13.07 -17.28 12.68
N ILE A 99 11.82 -17.04 12.99
CA ILE A 99 10.98 -16.05 12.29
C ILE A 99 10.54 -15.01 13.30
N ILE A 100 10.84 -13.76 12.99
CA ILE A 100 10.44 -12.58 13.77
C ILE A 100 9.35 -11.87 12.98
N LEU A 101 8.13 -11.88 13.50
CA LEU A 101 7.00 -11.13 12.96
C LEU A 101 6.95 -9.78 13.65
N ASP A 102 7.51 -8.76 12.99
CA ASP A 102 7.63 -7.42 13.56
C ASP A 102 6.46 -6.51 13.17
N GLU A 103 6.27 -5.43 13.94
CA GLU A 103 5.16 -4.48 13.81
C GLU A 103 3.77 -5.18 13.81
N ALA A 104 3.64 -6.25 14.60
CA ALA A 104 2.45 -7.11 14.68
C ALA A 104 1.15 -6.34 14.92
N HIS A 105 1.22 -5.20 15.59
CA HIS A 105 0.09 -4.31 15.88
C HIS A 105 -0.50 -3.61 14.65
N GLU A 106 0.21 -3.57 13.51
CA GLU A 106 -0.36 -3.04 12.26
C GLU A 106 -1.46 -3.94 11.70
N ARG A 107 -1.47 -5.23 12.05
CA ARG A 107 -2.52 -6.19 11.70
C ARG A 107 -2.91 -6.14 10.22
N THR A 108 -1.89 -6.16 9.32
CA THR A 108 -2.15 -6.27 7.87
C THR A 108 -2.69 -7.66 7.52
N VAL A 109 -3.41 -7.78 6.39
CA VAL A 109 -3.93 -9.10 5.94
C VAL A 109 -2.83 -10.13 5.86
N ASN A 110 -1.67 -9.78 5.30
CA ASN A 110 -0.55 -10.70 5.15
C ASN A 110 0.05 -11.10 6.50
N THR A 111 0.18 -10.15 7.44
CA THR A 111 0.68 -10.43 8.80
C THR A 111 -0.25 -11.40 9.53
N ASP A 112 -1.57 -11.18 9.45
CA ASP A 112 -2.57 -12.05 10.09
C ASP A 112 -2.55 -13.47 9.53
N ILE A 113 -2.39 -13.64 8.22
CA ILE A 113 -2.21 -14.96 7.60
C ILE A 113 -0.89 -15.60 8.01
N LEU A 114 0.20 -14.83 8.08
CA LEU A 114 1.49 -15.36 8.52
C LEU A 114 1.47 -15.87 9.95
N PHE A 115 0.70 -15.26 10.87
CA PHE A 115 0.53 -15.82 12.21
C PHE A 115 0.03 -17.27 12.16
N GLY A 116 -0.98 -17.55 11.35
CA GLY A 116 -1.50 -18.90 11.18
C GLY A 116 -0.50 -19.85 10.53
N ILE A 117 0.10 -19.45 9.41
CA ILE A 117 1.08 -20.27 8.67
C ILE A 117 2.27 -20.63 9.56
N VAL A 118 2.84 -19.66 10.26
CA VAL A 118 4.02 -19.88 11.10
C VAL A 118 3.68 -20.74 12.32
N LYS A 119 2.47 -20.58 12.90
CA LYS A 119 1.97 -21.46 13.97
C LYS A 119 1.85 -22.91 13.48
N LEU A 120 1.26 -23.14 12.31
CA LEU A 120 1.12 -24.47 11.72
C LEU A 120 2.49 -25.07 11.36
N ALA A 121 3.37 -24.30 10.72
CA ALA A 121 4.74 -24.75 10.41
C ALA A 121 5.52 -25.14 11.67
N GLN A 122 5.35 -24.41 12.78
CA GLN A 122 5.98 -24.74 14.06
C GLN A 122 5.45 -26.05 14.62
N LYS A 123 4.13 -26.29 14.55
CA LYS A 123 3.49 -27.53 14.99
C LYS A 123 3.96 -28.72 14.14
N ASP A 124 3.85 -28.59 12.81
CA ASP A 124 4.19 -29.68 11.88
C ASP A 124 5.67 -30.06 11.94
N ARG A 125 6.58 -29.10 12.11
CA ARG A 125 8.01 -29.38 12.33
C ARG A 125 8.25 -30.18 13.61
N ARG A 126 7.50 -29.88 14.68
CA ARG A 126 7.59 -30.61 15.94
C ARG A 126 7.12 -32.06 15.77
N GLU A 127 5.98 -32.25 15.10
CA GLU A 127 5.41 -33.57 14.82
C GLU A 127 6.32 -34.41 13.91
N GLN A 128 6.93 -33.79 12.89
CA GLN A 128 7.87 -34.41 11.97
C GLN A 128 9.31 -34.53 12.53
N LYS A 129 9.55 -34.12 13.78
CA LYS A 129 10.87 -34.12 14.42
C LYS A 129 11.96 -33.39 13.62
N LEU A 130 11.57 -32.34 12.89
CA LEU A 130 12.49 -31.46 12.16
C LEU A 130 13.12 -30.42 13.10
N ASN A 131 14.10 -29.67 12.59
CA ASN A 131 14.70 -28.57 13.34
C ASN A 131 13.57 -27.59 13.80
N PRO A 132 13.46 -27.33 15.13
CA PRO A 132 12.37 -26.55 15.67
C PRO A 132 12.38 -25.10 15.15
N LEU A 133 11.21 -24.57 14.79
CA LEU A 133 11.05 -23.19 14.37
C LEU A 133 10.80 -22.31 15.60
N LYS A 134 11.70 -21.34 15.83
CA LYS A 134 11.51 -20.31 16.86
C LYS A 134 10.68 -19.18 16.28
N VAL A 135 9.60 -18.79 16.97
CA VAL A 135 8.70 -17.71 16.56
C VAL A 135 8.77 -16.60 17.59
N ILE A 136 9.05 -15.38 17.12
CA ILE A 136 9.08 -14.17 17.93
C ILE A 136 8.12 -13.16 17.30
N ILE A 137 7.22 -12.64 18.11
CA ILE A 137 6.28 -11.59 17.70
C ILE A 137 6.72 -10.31 18.38
N MET A 138 6.92 -9.24 17.60
CA MET A 138 7.29 -7.95 18.14
C MET A 138 6.18 -6.93 17.90
N SER A 139 5.82 -6.18 18.93
CA SER A 139 4.76 -5.18 18.91
C SER A 139 5.16 -3.90 19.65
N ALA A 140 4.61 -2.77 19.23
CA ALA A 140 4.75 -1.49 19.92
C ALA A 140 3.61 -1.17 20.87
N THR A 141 2.52 -1.95 20.85
CA THR A 141 1.34 -1.75 21.70
C THR A 141 1.20 -2.84 22.75
N MET A 142 0.56 -2.51 23.87
CA MET A 142 0.35 -3.41 25.00
C MET A 142 -0.85 -4.38 24.82
N ASP A 143 -1.55 -4.32 23.70
CA ASP A 143 -2.63 -5.28 23.42
C ASP A 143 -2.03 -6.63 23.02
N VAL A 144 -1.79 -7.45 24.01
CA VAL A 144 -1.04 -8.72 23.89
C VAL A 144 -1.95 -9.91 23.94
N ASP A 145 -3.14 -9.74 24.52
CA ASP A 145 -3.99 -10.88 24.88
C ASP A 145 -4.43 -11.66 23.63
N ALA A 146 -4.75 -10.98 22.53
CA ALA A 146 -5.10 -11.64 21.28
C ALA A 146 -3.95 -12.53 20.75
N PHE A 147 -2.71 -12.02 20.75
CA PHE A 147 -1.54 -12.78 20.30
C PHE A 147 -1.17 -13.90 21.28
N ARG A 148 -1.24 -13.62 22.59
CA ARG A 148 -0.93 -14.58 23.64
C ARG A 148 -1.89 -15.77 23.58
N ASN A 149 -3.19 -15.50 23.49
CA ASN A 149 -4.21 -16.55 23.37
C ASN A 149 -4.04 -17.35 22.09
N PHE A 150 -3.73 -16.69 20.97
CA PHE A 150 -3.50 -17.36 19.70
C PHE A 150 -2.29 -18.31 19.72
N TYR A 151 -1.21 -17.98 20.45
CA TYR A 151 0.00 -18.79 20.60
C TYR A 151 0.07 -19.52 21.95
N ASP A 152 -1.04 -20.11 22.41
CA ASP A 152 -1.12 -21.03 23.54
C ASP A 152 -0.50 -20.46 24.82
N ASN A 153 -0.84 -19.22 25.16
CA ASN A 153 -0.33 -18.49 26.33
C ASN A 153 1.20 -18.35 26.39
N CYS A 154 1.82 -18.12 25.25
CA CYS A 154 3.27 -17.96 25.15
C CYS A 154 3.81 -16.82 26.05
N PRO A 155 5.09 -16.90 26.50
CA PRO A 155 5.70 -15.89 27.35
C PRO A 155 5.77 -14.53 26.66
N VAL A 156 5.61 -13.47 27.47
CA VAL A 156 5.68 -12.07 27.06
C VAL A 156 6.82 -11.38 27.76
N ILE A 157 7.64 -10.68 27.01
CA ILE A 157 8.76 -9.86 27.52
C ILE A 157 8.46 -8.40 27.20
N TYR A 158 8.57 -7.55 28.21
CA TYR A 158 8.45 -6.10 28.07
C TYR A 158 9.84 -5.47 28.03
N LEU A 159 10.14 -4.75 26.96
CA LEU A 159 11.34 -3.97 26.83
C LEU A 159 11.06 -2.52 27.18
N GLU A 160 11.63 -2.05 28.26
CA GLU A 160 11.56 -0.63 28.63
C GLU A 160 12.37 0.20 27.62
N GLY A 161 11.70 1.09 26.94
CA GLY A 161 12.32 2.08 26.06
C GLY A 161 12.73 3.33 26.84
N ARG A 162 13.85 3.97 26.47
CA ARG A 162 14.18 5.31 26.96
C ARG A 162 13.30 6.32 26.21
N THR A 163 12.10 6.57 26.74
CA THR A 163 11.24 7.64 26.26
C THR A 163 11.28 8.82 27.23
N TYR A 164 11.17 10.01 26.67
CA TYR A 164 11.03 11.22 27.46
C TYR A 164 9.54 11.53 27.66
N PRO A 165 9.16 12.20 28.76
CA PRO A 165 7.76 12.52 29.01
C PRO A 165 7.18 13.40 27.91
N VAL A 166 5.93 13.10 27.54
CA VAL A 166 5.16 13.86 26.55
C VAL A 166 3.92 14.42 27.23
N THR A 167 3.81 15.75 27.27
CA THR A 167 2.61 16.41 27.77
C THR A 167 1.52 16.38 26.72
N ILE A 168 0.32 15.93 27.09
CA ILE A 168 -0.82 15.84 26.17
C ILE A 168 -1.77 17.01 26.41
N TYR A 169 -2.03 17.77 25.35
CA TYR A 169 -3.03 18.82 25.32
C TYR A 169 -4.20 18.43 24.42
N HIS A 170 -5.42 18.69 24.88
CA HIS A 170 -6.64 18.48 24.11
C HIS A 170 -7.30 19.81 23.77
N SER A 171 -7.89 19.90 22.60
CA SER A 171 -8.76 21.04 22.28
C SER A 171 -9.98 21.06 23.23
N LYS A 172 -10.40 22.27 23.61
CA LYS A 172 -11.62 22.46 24.42
C LYS A 172 -12.89 22.24 23.59
N ILE A 173 -12.83 22.49 22.31
CA ILE A 173 -13.94 22.39 21.37
C ILE A 173 -13.63 21.42 20.23
N ARG A 174 -14.64 20.90 19.59
CA ARG A 174 -14.53 20.13 18.36
C ARG A 174 -14.32 21.07 17.17
N HIS A 175 -13.35 20.78 16.32
CA HIS A 175 -13.10 21.53 15.09
C HIS A 175 -13.74 20.82 13.90
N GLU A 176 -14.58 21.52 13.15
CA GLU A 176 -15.12 21.01 11.88
C GLU A 176 -14.06 21.03 10.78
N ASP A 177 -13.27 22.13 10.73
CA ASP A 177 -12.10 22.24 9.85
C ASP A 177 -10.81 22.02 10.64
N TYR A 178 -10.39 20.76 10.71
CA TYR A 178 -9.16 20.36 11.37
C TYR A 178 -7.90 20.84 10.63
N GLN A 179 -7.97 21.11 9.31
CA GLN A 179 -6.83 21.62 8.55
C GLN A 179 -6.54 23.08 8.95
N TYR A 180 -7.58 23.89 9.02
CA TYR A 180 -7.46 25.26 9.51
C TYR A 180 -6.99 25.30 10.98
N ALA A 181 -7.56 24.47 11.83
CA ALA A 181 -7.14 24.34 13.23
C ALA A 181 -5.66 23.94 13.36
N ALA A 182 -5.17 23.04 12.48
CA ALA A 182 -3.76 22.66 12.45
C ALA A 182 -2.86 23.85 12.07
N VAL A 183 -3.23 24.64 11.05
CA VAL A 183 -2.47 25.83 10.65
C VAL A 183 -2.42 26.86 11.79
N CYS A 184 -3.56 27.16 12.43
CA CYS A 184 -3.61 28.06 13.57
C CYS A 184 -2.70 27.60 14.72
N THR A 185 -2.76 26.31 15.08
CA THR A 185 -1.93 25.73 16.14
C THR A 185 -0.44 25.79 15.80
N ILE A 186 -0.07 25.55 14.53
CA ILE A 186 1.31 25.68 14.06
C ILE A 186 1.83 27.09 14.31
N PHE A 187 1.09 28.14 13.93
CA PHE A 187 1.56 29.51 14.07
C PHE A 187 1.51 30.01 15.52
N GLN A 188 0.54 29.57 16.32
CA GLN A 188 0.52 29.84 17.77
C GLN A 188 1.78 29.27 18.45
N LEU A 189 2.12 28.02 18.18
CA LEU A 189 3.32 27.38 18.72
C LEU A 189 4.59 28.00 18.13
N HIS A 190 4.56 28.41 16.86
CA HIS A 190 5.70 29.06 16.22
C HIS A 190 6.07 30.38 16.89
N ALA A 191 5.08 31.18 17.28
CA ALA A 191 5.29 32.46 17.96
C ALA A 191 5.78 32.31 19.42
N THR A 192 5.42 31.22 20.11
CA THR A 192 5.61 31.06 21.54
C THR A 192 6.75 30.14 21.95
N THR A 193 7.34 29.39 20.97
CA THR A 193 8.33 28.35 21.30
C THR A 193 9.67 28.57 20.58
N PRO A 194 10.81 28.07 21.15
CA PRO A 194 12.12 28.19 20.53
C PRO A 194 12.22 27.60 19.12
N ALA A 195 13.03 28.19 18.24
CA ALA A 195 13.19 27.83 16.84
C ALA A 195 13.66 26.38 16.62
N ASN A 196 14.43 25.82 17.54
CA ASN A 196 14.98 24.46 17.48
C ASN A 196 13.96 23.35 17.84
N HIS A 197 12.70 23.70 18.09
CA HIS A 197 11.63 22.75 18.35
C HIS A 197 10.91 22.44 17.05
N ASP A 198 11.21 21.31 16.41
CA ASP A 198 10.58 20.87 15.17
C ASP A 198 9.18 20.29 15.42
N PHE A 199 8.30 20.44 14.45
CA PHE A 199 6.90 20.01 14.53
C PHE A 199 6.64 18.82 13.61
N LEU A 200 5.78 17.90 14.05
CA LEU A 200 5.19 16.84 13.24
C LEU A 200 3.66 16.99 13.27
N VAL A 201 3.06 17.12 12.10
CA VAL A 201 1.61 17.33 11.93
C VAL A 201 1.03 16.14 11.17
N PHE A 202 0.02 15.50 11.73
CA PHE A 202 -0.66 14.38 11.11
C PHE A 202 -1.87 14.85 10.31
N LEU A 203 -1.90 14.49 9.00
CA LEU A 203 -2.95 14.78 8.02
C LEU A 203 -3.35 13.50 7.29
N THR A 204 -4.45 13.53 6.54
CA THR A 204 -5.05 12.31 5.97
C THR A 204 -4.44 11.88 4.63
N GLY A 205 -3.92 12.81 3.83
CA GLY A 205 -3.44 12.50 2.49
C GLY A 205 -2.68 13.60 1.80
N GLN A 206 -2.19 13.29 0.59
CA GLN A 206 -1.36 14.19 -0.21
C GLN A 206 -2.02 15.55 -0.45
N GLU A 207 -3.30 15.59 -0.85
CA GLU A 207 -4.00 16.83 -1.19
C GLU A 207 -4.04 17.81 0.01
N GLU A 208 -4.36 17.29 1.20
CA GLU A 208 -4.38 18.10 2.42
C GLU A 208 -2.98 18.59 2.78
N ILE A 209 -1.96 17.70 2.68
CA ILE A 209 -0.56 18.05 2.96
C ILE A 209 -0.09 19.17 2.04
N GLU A 210 -0.37 19.09 0.74
CA GLU A 210 0.05 20.14 -0.22
C GLU A 210 -0.73 21.44 -0.02
N THR A 211 -2.01 21.36 0.35
CA THR A 211 -2.82 22.54 0.70
C THR A 211 -2.28 23.24 1.95
N VAL A 212 -2.09 22.50 3.04
CA VAL A 212 -1.55 23.03 4.30
C VAL A 212 -0.13 23.55 4.10
N LEU A 213 0.71 22.86 3.32
CA LEU A 213 2.05 23.31 2.95
C LEU A 213 2.03 24.67 2.24
N THR A 214 1.11 24.85 1.30
CA THR A 214 0.95 26.11 0.55
C THR A 214 0.52 27.25 1.50
N ASN A 215 -0.47 26.98 2.35
CA ASN A 215 -0.96 27.96 3.34
C ASN A 215 0.15 28.37 4.32
N ILE A 216 0.90 27.39 4.87
CA ILE A 216 2.03 27.71 5.77
C ILE A 216 3.07 28.57 5.07
N LYS A 217 3.44 28.27 3.83
CA LYS A 217 4.43 29.05 3.08
C LYS A 217 3.97 30.48 2.79
N GLN A 218 2.67 30.67 2.57
CA GLN A 218 2.10 31.99 2.34
C GLN A 218 2.10 32.82 3.63
N ILE A 219 1.56 32.27 4.72
CA ILE A 219 1.49 32.97 6.01
C ILE A 219 2.89 33.24 6.58
N ALA A 220 3.84 32.31 6.42
CA ALA A 220 5.20 32.46 6.90
C ALA A 220 5.98 33.62 6.25
N LYS A 221 5.55 34.15 5.11
CA LYS A 221 6.15 35.34 4.48
C LYS A 221 5.80 36.62 5.21
N GLU A 222 4.65 36.64 5.88
CA GLU A 222 4.10 37.81 6.56
C GLU A 222 4.18 37.71 8.09
N SER A 223 4.47 36.50 8.61
CA SER A 223 4.53 36.24 10.05
C SER A 223 5.92 36.53 10.62
N PRO A 224 6.00 37.22 11.74
CA PRO A 224 7.27 37.39 12.45
C PRO A 224 7.72 36.06 13.06
N GLY A 225 9.03 35.82 13.09
CA GLY A 225 9.59 34.64 13.72
C GLY A 225 10.73 34.00 12.93
N PRO A 226 11.29 32.87 13.41
CA PRO A 226 12.36 32.18 12.74
C PRO A 226 11.88 31.61 11.37
N PRO A 227 12.78 31.50 10.38
CA PRO A 227 12.40 30.91 9.08
C PRO A 227 11.87 29.48 9.23
N ILE A 228 10.83 29.16 8.45
CA ILE A 228 10.16 27.85 8.47
C ILE A 228 10.57 27.02 7.26
N LYS A 229 10.97 25.78 7.50
CA LYS A 229 11.18 24.75 6.48
C LYS A 229 10.07 23.70 6.57
N VAL A 230 9.16 23.68 5.60
CA VAL A 230 8.08 22.66 5.53
C VAL A 230 8.55 21.45 4.73
N CYS A 231 8.41 20.26 5.31
CA CYS A 231 8.79 18.98 4.72
C CYS A 231 7.55 18.07 4.64
N PRO A 232 6.99 17.81 3.45
CA PRO A 232 5.92 16.83 3.29
C PRO A 232 6.45 15.41 3.42
N LEU A 233 5.61 14.48 3.95
CA LEU A 233 5.92 13.06 4.11
C LEU A 233 4.68 12.20 3.88
N TYR A 234 4.58 11.60 2.70
CA TYR A 234 3.52 10.66 2.30
C TYR A 234 4.07 9.64 1.31
N ALA A 235 3.39 8.50 1.12
CA ALA A 235 3.89 7.36 0.35
C ALA A 235 4.26 7.73 -1.10
N GLY A 236 3.42 8.51 -1.79
CA GLY A 236 3.65 8.95 -3.18
C GLY A 236 4.74 10.01 -3.36
N LEU A 237 5.39 10.47 -2.28
CA LEU A 237 6.44 11.47 -2.40
C LEU A 237 7.75 10.85 -2.89
N PRO A 238 8.48 11.47 -3.85
CA PRO A 238 9.80 10.98 -4.26
C PRO A 238 10.76 10.80 -3.09
N ALA A 239 11.52 9.70 -3.06
CA ALA A 239 12.40 9.37 -1.92
C ALA A 239 13.42 10.47 -1.60
N SER A 240 13.94 11.18 -2.61
CA SER A 240 14.84 12.33 -2.41
C SER A 240 14.20 13.46 -1.60
N LYS A 241 12.89 13.68 -1.76
CA LYS A 241 12.13 14.64 -0.96
C LYS A 241 11.76 14.06 0.40
N GLN A 242 11.39 12.77 0.47
CA GLN A 242 11.19 12.11 1.75
C GLN A 242 12.44 12.20 2.63
N LEU A 243 13.62 11.91 2.10
CA LEU A 243 14.91 11.95 2.82
C LEU A 243 15.23 13.34 3.43
N GLN A 244 14.62 14.41 2.95
CA GLN A 244 14.80 15.74 3.55
C GLN A 244 14.27 15.84 4.99
N VAL A 245 13.31 15.01 5.36
CA VAL A 245 12.75 14.95 6.71
C VAL A 245 13.80 14.55 7.75
N TRP A 246 14.76 13.69 7.37
CA TRP A 246 15.85 13.21 8.25
C TRP A 246 17.06 14.15 8.31
N LYS A 247 17.16 15.09 7.38
CA LYS A 247 18.27 16.07 7.44
C LYS A 247 18.11 16.98 8.65
N LYS A 248 19.21 17.23 9.34
CA LYS A 248 19.23 18.20 10.45
C LYS A 248 18.76 19.58 9.97
N THR A 249 18.00 20.23 10.80
CA THR A 249 17.54 21.61 10.55
C THR A 249 18.70 22.57 10.84
N PRO A 250 18.99 23.56 9.97
CA PRO A 250 19.97 24.60 10.27
C PRO A 250 19.62 25.36 11.57
N PRO A 251 20.62 25.82 12.32
CA PRO A 251 20.38 26.65 13.51
C PRO A 251 19.52 27.87 13.17
N GLY A 252 18.60 28.23 14.07
CA GLY A 252 17.69 29.36 13.87
C GLY A 252 16.52 29.13 12.91
N MET A 253 16.38 27.96 12.33
CA MET A 253 15.27 27.60 11.45
C MET A 253 14.39 26.52 12.11
N ARG A 254 13.09 26.55 11.88
CA ARG A 254 12.14 25.54 12.35
C ARG A 254 11.74 24.61 11.22
N LYS A 255 11.82 23.30 11.45
CA LYS A 255 11.27 22.30 10.52
C LYS A 255 9.85 21.92 10.94
N ILE A 256 8.94 21.90 9.96
CA ILE A 256 7.57 21.42 10.12
C ILE A 256 7.40 20.24 9.17
N VAL A 257 7.16 19.06 9.71
CA VAL A 257 6.89 17.85 8.93
C VAL A 257 5.38 17.64 8.85
N LEU A 258 4.83 17.68 7.64
CA LEU A 258 3.43 17.36 7.38
C LEU A 258 3.35 15.92 6.88
N ALA A 259 2.75 15.03 7.66
CA ALA A 259 2.80 13.60 7.39
C ALA A 259 1.42 12.92 7.40
N THR A 260 1.30 11.86 6.61
CA THR A 260 0.23 10.87 6.80
C THR A 260 0.61 9.90 7.92
N ASN A 261 -0.21 8.89 8.16
CA ASN A 261 0.06 7.79 9.10
C ASN A 261 1.38 7.02 8.81
N ILE A 262 2.09 7.30 7.72
CA ILE A 262 3.45 6.78 7.49
C ILE A 262 4.43 7.17 8.61
N ALA A 263 4.18 8.28 9.29
CA ALA A 263 4.98 8.74 10.43
C ALA A 263 4.52 8.17 11.79
N GLU A 264 3.46 7.36 11.87
CA GLU A 264 2.97 6.73 13.11
C GLU A 264 3.86 5.58 13.56
N ALA A 265 4.36 4.77 12.63
CA ALA A 265 5.16 3.57 12.89
C ALA A 265 6.50 3.61 12.16
N SER A 266 7.42 2.70 12.53
CA SER A 266 8.65 2.30 11.81
C SER A 266 9.68 3.40 11.47
N VAL A 267 9.40 4.69 11.64
CA VAL A 267 10.27 5.79 11.20
C VAL A 267 10.55 6.76 12.34
N THR A 268 11.82 6.93 12.71
CA THR A 268 12.24 7.93 13.69
C THR A 268 12.68 9.21 13.00
N ILE A 269 11.90 10.29 13.17
CA ILE A 269 12.25 11.62 12.69
C ILE A 269 13.02 12.34 13.82
N PRO A 270 14.25 12.81 13.56
CA PRO A 270 15.03 13.46 14.61
C PRO A 270 14.46 14.86 14.95
N GLN A 271 14.68 15.29 16.19
CA GLN A 271 14.41 16.65 16.70
C GLN A 271 12.92 17.03 16.79
N ILE A 272 11.97 16.13 16.60
CA ILE A 272 10.54 16.43 16.82
C ILE A 272 10.29 16.65 18.31
N LYS A 273 9.79 17.83 18.64
CA LYS A 273 9.41 18.24 20.00
C LYS A 273 7.89 18.35 20.16
N PHE A 274 7.21 18.76 19.10
CA PHE A 274 5.77 18.96 19.14
C PHE A 274 5.09 18.11 18.06
N VAL A 275 4.03 17.44 18.48
CA VAL A 275 3.12 16.71 17.60
C VAL A 275 1.79 17.44 17.56
N ILE A 276 1.28 17.70 16.37
CA ILE A 276 -0.07 18.23 16.16
C ILE A 276 -0.88 17.10 15.51
N ASP A 277 -1.85 16.60 16.25
CA ASP A 277 -2.66 15.44 15.84
C ASP A 277 -4.09 15.89 15.50
N THR A 278 -4.45 15.83 14.22
CA THR A 278 -5.81 16.12 13.75
C THR A 278 -6.83 15.06 14.17
N GLY A 279 -6.37 13.89 14.62
CA GLY A 279 -7.22 12.82 15.09
C GLY A 279 -7.95 12.04 14.00
N VAL A 280 -7.60 12.24 12.75
CA VAL A 280 -8.23 11.58 11.61
C VAL A 280 -7.19 10.78 10.79
N VAL A 281 -7.69 9.78 10.08
CA VAL A 281 -6.91 8.93 9.20
C VAL A 281 -7.75 8.59 7.96
N LYS A 282 -7.10 8.42 6.82
CA LYS A 282 -7.73 7.95 5.59
C LYS A 282 -7.51 6.45 5.48
N GLU A 283 -8.60 5.68 5.55
CA GLU A 283 -8.56 4.21 5.54
C GLU A 283 -9.25 3.63 4.32
N ARG A 284 -8.70 2.53 3.81
CA ARG A 284 -9.33 1.70 2.80
C ARG A 284 -10.28 0.73 3.47
N THR A 285 -11.50 0.65 2.95
CA THR A 285 -12.50 -0.33 3.36
C THR A 285 -13.09 -0.97 2.11
N TRP A 286 -13.26 -2.28 2.16
CA TRP A 286 -13.96 -3.02 1.12
C TRP A 286 -15.46 -2.99 1.38
N CYS A 287 -16.23 -2.73 0.35
CA CYS A 287 -17.68 -2.80 0.40
C CYS A 287 -18.13 -4.01 -0.41
N THR A 288 -18.58 -5.08 0.26
CA THR A 288 -19.03 -6.32 -0.39
C THR A 288 -20.24 -6.10 -1.31
N SER A 289 -21.15 -5.20 -0.92
CA SER A 289 -22.36 -4.90 -1.71
C SER A 289 -22.06 -4.18 -3.04
N THR A 290 -20.97 -3.41 -3.10
CA THR A 290 -20.57 -2.68 -4.33
C THR A 290 -19.37 -3.30 -5.03
N GLY A 291 -18.72 -4.31 -4.42
CA GLY A 291 -17.49 -4.92 -4.95
C GLY A 291 -16.35 -3.92 -5.16
N ALA A 292 -16.33 -2.83 -4.38
CA ALA A 292 -15.41 -1.72 -4.57
C ALA A 292 -14.69 -1.35 -3.27
N GLU A 293 -13.45 -0.89 -3.41
CA GLU A 293 -12.72 -0.25 -2.33
C GLU A 293 -13.22 1.17 -2.12
N ARG A 294 -13.46 1.53 -0.88
CA ARG A 294 -13.80 2.89 -0.47
C ARG A 294 -12.68 3.45 0.38
N LEU A 295 -12.21 4.62 0.02
CA LEU A 295 -11.27 5.39 0.82
C LEU A 295 -12.05 6.44 1.63
N ALA A 296 -12.10 6.27 2.95
CA ALA A 296 -12.87 7.15 3.84
C ALA A 296 -11.99 7.77 4.91
N VAL A 297 -12.26 9.05 5.23
CA VAL A 297 -11.66 9.72 6.39
C VAL A 297 -12.44 9.33 7.63
N ARG A 298 -11.75 8.80 8.65
CA ARG A 298 -12.31 8.35 9.92
C ARG A 298 -11.49 8.86 11.10
N ALA A 299 -12.08 8.85 12.28
CA ALA A 299 -11.34 9.08 13.51
C ALA A 299 -10.29 7.96 13.70
N CYS A 300 -9.06 8.32 14.05
CA CYS A 300 -8.04 7.33 14.42
C CYS A 300 -8.35 6.69 15.77
N SER A 301 -7.84 5.48 16.04
CA SER A 301 -8.01 4.80 17.32
C SER A 301 -7.24 5.49 18.45
N GLN A 302 -7.53 5.11 19.71
CA GLN A 302 -6.77 5.57 20.86
C GLN A 302 -5.29 5.15 20.76
N ALA A 303 -5.02 3.90 20.36
CA ALA A 303 -3.67 3.39 20.17
C ALA A 303 -2.88 4.22 19.13
N ALA A 304 -3.50 4.55 17.98
CA ALA A 304 -2.88 5.42 16.98
C ALA A 304 -2.60 6.83 17.56
N GLY A 305 -3.54 7.40 18.32
CA GLY A 305 -3.35 8.68 19.01
C GLY A 305 -2.20 8.67 20.01
N TRP A 306 -1.97 7.57 20.72
CA TRP A 306 -0.82 7.40 21.60
C TRP A 306 0.49 7.24 20.81
N GLN A 307 0.49 6.45 19.73
CA GLN A 307 1.67 6.31 18.87
C GLN A 307 2.10 7.65 18.24
N ARG A 308 1.13 8.46 17.78
CA ARG A 308 1.39 9.82 17.26
C ARG A 308 2.02 10.69 18.33
N ALA A 309 1.44 10.73 19.54
CA ALA A 309 1.96 11.52 20.66
C ALA A 309 3.39 11.11 21.05
N GLY A 310 3.67 9.80 21.08
CA GLY A 310 5.00 9.25 21.41
C GLY A 310 6.11 9.71 20.45
N ARG A 311 5.77 10.26 19.28
CA ARG A 311 6.77 10.84 18.37
C ARG A 311 7.46 12.07 18.94
N ALA A 312 6.83 12.81 19.87
CA ALA A 312 7.41 13.97 20.52
C ALA A 312 8.45 13.62 21.60
N GLY A 313 8.37 12.41 22.19
CA GLY A 313 9.21 12.00 23.33
C GLY A 313 10.46 11.19 22.98
N ARG A 314 10.94 11.17 21.73
CA ARG A 314 12.05 10.30 21.32
C ARG A 314 13.45 10.83 21.62
N THR A 315 13.66 12.12 21.52
CA THR A 315 14.99 12.74 21.69
C THR A 315 15.08 13.61 22.92
N ALA A 316 13.96 14.09 23.40
CA ALA A 316 13.83 14.88 24.64
C ALA A 316 12.34 15.01 25.01
N ALA A 317 12.04 15.57 26.19
CA ALA A 317 10.67 15.89 26.59
C ALA A 317 9.96 16.76 25.54
N GLY A 318 8.70 16.47 25.27
CA GLY A 318 7.92 17.11 24.22
C GLY A 318 6.45 17.28 24.59
N ALA A 319 5.64 17.71 23.61
CA ALA A 319 4.20 17.83 23.80
C ALA A 319 3.42 17.40 22.55
N ALA A 320 2.22 16.89 22.78
CA ALA A 320 1.28 16.54 21.72
C ALA A 320 -0.01 17.35 21.87
N TYR A 321 -0.38 18.04 20.80
CA TYR A 321 -1.57 18.88 20.70
C TYR A 321 -2.62 18.16 19.86
N ARG A 322 -3.62 17.62 20.54
CA ARG A 322 -4.76 16.92 19.93
C ARG A 322 -5.83 17.93 19.56
N LEU A 323 -6.14 18.05 18.28
CA LEU A 323 -7.17 18.96 17.75
C LEU A 323 -8.60 18.41 17.92
N TYR A 324 -8.82 17.64 18.98
CA TYR A 324 -10.08 17.04 19.37
C TYR A 324 -10.17 16.97 20.89
N THR A 325 -11.39 16.86 21.41
CA THR A 325 -11.62 16.92 22.86
C THR A 325 -11.18 15.64 23.57
N ALA A 326 -10.92 15.70 24.86
CA ALA A 326 -10.65 14.51 25.68
C ALA A 326 -11.83 13.52 25.66
N ARG A 327 -13.06 14.05 25.62
CA ARG A 327 -14.28 13.23 25.49
C ARG A 327 -14.33 12.49 24.15
N ASP A 328 -14.02 13.18 23.04
CA ASP A 328 -13.95 12.53 21.72
C ASP A 328 -12.87 11.44 21.70
N PHE A 329 -11.72 11.66 22.35
CA PHE A 329 -10.68 10.65 22.46
C PHE A 329 -11.13 9.42 23.23
N ALA A 330 -11.76 9.61 24.39
CA ALA A 330 -12.26 8.50 25.20
C ALA A 330 -13.35 7.66 24.49
N ALA A 331 -14.13 8.29 23.60
CA ALA A 331 -15.17 7.61 22.82
C ALA A 331 -14.64 6.84 21.60
N ARG A 332 -13.34 6.96 21.27
CA ARG A 332 -12.73 6.24 20.12
C ARG A 332 -12.52 4.77 20.42
N LEU A 333 -12.47 3.97 19.38
CA LEU A 333 -12.05 2.57 19.48
C LEU A 333 -10.64 2.49 20.10
N ALA A 334 -10.40 1.51 20.95
CA ALA A 334 -9.10 1.28 21.56
C ALA A 334 -8.03 1.02 20.49
N HIS A 335 -8.33 0.15 19.52
CA HIS A 335 -7.45 -0.24 18.42
C HIS A 335 -8.14 -0.08 17.07
N ASN A 336 -7.37 0.03 15.99
CA ASN A 336 -7.92 -0.02 14.63
C ASN A 336 -8.43 -1.42 14.33
N ALA A 337 -9.51 -1.54 13.56
CA ALA A 337 -9.96 -2.83 13.07
C ALA A 337 -8.86 -3.46 12.18
N PRO A 338 -8.51 -4.74 12.37
CA PRO A 338 -7.55 -5.44 11.53
C PRO A 338 -7.91 -5.34 10.03
N GLU A 339 -6.90 -5.31 9.17
CA GLU A 339 -7.15 -5.22 7.73
C GLU A 339 -7.95 -6.41 7.21
N ILE A 340 -7.77 -7.58 7.80
CA ILE A 340 -8.43 -8.81 7.37
C ILE A 340 -9.97 -8.73 7.46
N VAL A 341 -10.51 -7.88 8.31
CA VAL A 341 -11.98 -7.67 8.43
C VAL A 341 -12.51 -6.55 7.53
N ARG A 342 -11.64 -5.74 6.92
CA ARG A 342 -12.06 -4.53 6.17
C ARG A 342 -11.48 -4.39 4.76
N CYS A 343 -10.48 -5.19 4.38
CA CYS A 343 -9.82 -5.14 3.08
C CYS A 343 -10.23 -6.33 2.17
N PRO A 344 -10.04 -6.23 0.84
CA PRO A 344 -10.29 -7.35 -0.05
C PRO A 344 -9.30 -8.48 0.21
N LEU A 345 -9.77 -9.71 0.20
CA LEU A 345 -9.00 -10.90 0.58
C LEU A 345 -8.54 -11.76 -0.61
N THR A 346 -8.90 -11.41 -1.84
CA THR A 346 -8.71 -12.25 -3.03
C THR A 346 -7.26 -12.74 -3.20
N SER A 347 -6.28 -11.82 -3.12
CA SER A 347 -4.86 -12.17 -3.26
C SER A 347 -4.39 -13.09 -2.14
N SER A 348 -4.83 -12.83 -0.92
CA SER A 348 -4.43 -13.57 0.27
C SER A 348 -5.09 -14.95 0.31
N MET A 349 -6.35 -15.06 -0.11
CA MET A 349 -7.03 -16.37 -0.24
C MET A 349 -6.35 -17.24 -1.30
N LEU A 350 -5.98 -16.67 -2.46
CA LEU A 350 -5.23 -17.40 -3.48
C LEU A 350 -3.92 -17.96 -2.92
N MET A 351 -3.17 -17.16 -2.16
CA MET A 351 -1.90 -17.59 -1.56
C MET A 351 -2.13 -18.65 -0.48
N LEU A 352 -3.18 -18.51 0.33
CA LEU A 352 -3.53 -19.49 1.35
C LEU A 352 -3.89 -20.85 0.74
N ILE A 353 -4.76 -20.88 -0.28
CA ILE A 353 -5.09 -22.09 -1.02
C ILE A 353 -3.84 -22.69 -1.67
N ALA A 354 -2.90 -21.87 -2.13
CA ALA A 354 -1.65 -22.32 -2.73
C ALA A 354 -0.71 -23.01 -1.73
N THR A 355 -0.83 -22.72 -0.43
CA THR A 355 -0.11 -23.47 0.62
C THR A 355 -0.80 -24.80 0.98
N GLY A 356 -1.91 -25.13 0.33
CA GLY A 356 -2.70 -26.35 0.60
C GLY A 356 -3.66 -26.23 1.80
N MET A 357 -3.88 -25.02 2.29
CA MET A 357 -4.74 -24.77 3.45
C MET A 357 -6.14 -24.35 3.02
N ASP A 358 -7.15 -24.82 3.76
CA ASP A 358 -8.54 -24.43 3.56
C ASP A 358 -8.83 -23.08 4.24
N PRO A 359 -9.24 -22.05 3.48
CA PRO A 359 -9.56 -20.74 4.04
C PRO A 359 -10.66 -20.74 5.11
N SER A 360 -11.57 -21.72 5.11
CA SER A 360 -12.69 -21.80 6.04
C SER A 360 -12.30 -22.29 7.43
N THR A 361 -11.26 -23.11 7.52
CA THR A 361 -10.77 -23.74 8.76
C THR A 361 -9.41 -23.20 9.21
N PHE A 362 -8.82 -22.30 8.42
CA PHE A 362 -7.50 -21.73 8.70
C PHE A 362 -7.50 -20.91 10.00
N PRO A 363 -6.54 -21.13 10.90
CA PRO A 363 -6.48 -20.40 12.16
C PRO A 363 -6.09 -18.93 11.95
N LEU A 364 -6.99 -18.03 12.32
CA LEU A 364 -6.80 -16.59 12.31
C LEU A 364 -7.04 -16.01 13.70
N ILE A 365 -6.37 -14.92 14.03
CA ILE A 365 -6.62 -14.20 15.30
C ILE A 365 -8.02 -13.60 15.29
N ASP A 366 -8.37 -12.90 14.20
CA ASP A 366 -9.71 -12.40 13.95
C ASP A 366 -10.24 -13.01 12.65
N SER A 367 -11.44 -13.52 12.67
CA SER A 367 -12.08 -14.08 11.49
C SER A 367 -12.65 -12.98 10.61
N PRO A 368 -12.33 -12.97 9.29
CA PRO A 368 -12.96 -12.04 8.36
C PRO A 368 -14.46 -12.35 8.21
N PRO A 369 -15.27 -11.38 7.78
CA PRO A 369 -16.67 -11.60 7.47
C PRO A 369 -16.85 -12.73 6.44
N ARG A 370 -17.77 -13.64 6.67
CA ARG A 370 -18.05 -14.78 5.76
C ARG A 370 -18.30 -14.31 4.32
N ASP A 371 -19.07 -13.22 4.17
CA ASP A 371 -19.39 -12.64 2.87
C ASP A 371 -18.12 -12.19 2.12
N SER A 372 -17.09 -11.68 2.84
CA SER A 372 -15.82 -11.26 2.25
C SER A 372 -14.99 -12.45 1.75
N ILE A 373 -15.02 -13.57 2.50
CA ILE A 373 -14.39 -14.83 2.08
C ILE A 373 -15.09 -15.36 0.82
N GLN A 374 -16.41 -15.48 0.87
CA GLN A 374 -17.22 -15.99 -0.24
C GLN A 374 -17.06 -15.14 -1.51
N ALA A 375 -17.11 -13.80 -1.38
CA ALA A 375 -16.89 -12.90 -2.50
C ALA A 375 -15.48 -13.07 -3.12
N SER A 376 -14.48 -13.31 -2.28
CA SER A 376 -13.11 -13.54 -2.74
C SER A 376 -12.95 -14.89 -3.45
N LEU A 377 -13.56 -15.96 -2.93
CA LEU A 377 -13.55 -17.28 -3.54
C LEU A 377 -14.32 -17.29 -4.85
N LEU A 378 -15.50 -16.65 -4.91
CA LEU A 378 -16.26 -16.47 -6.12
C LEU A 378 -15.45 -15.75 -7.21
N LEU A 379 -14.77 -14.66 -6.85
CA LEU A 379 -13.92 -13.94 -7.79
C LEU A 379 -12.74 -14.81 -8.28
N LEU A 380 -12.11 -15.60 -7.41
CA LEU A 380 -11.03 -16.52 -7.78
C LEU A 380 -11.54 -17.61 -8.74
N LYS A 381 -12.75 -18.13 -8.54
CA LYS A 381 -13.40 -19.07 -9.45
C LYS A 381 -13.68 -18.43 -10.82
N GLU A 382 -14.24 -17.24 -10.84
CA GLU A 382 -14.51 -16.50 -12.09
C GLU A 382 -13.24 -16.12 -12.85
N LEU A 383 -12.14 -15.85 -12.14
CA LEU A 383 -10.81 -15.70 -12.74
C LEU A 383 -10.25 -17.05 -13.26
N GLY A 384 -10.86 -18.17 -12.91
CA GLY A 384 -10.39 -19.51 -13.24
C GLY A 384 -9.19 -19.95 -12.39
N ALA A 385 -8.94 -19.31 -11.24
CA ALA A 385 -7.83 -19.64 -10.34
C ALA A 385 -8.14 -20.88 -9.50
N ILE A 386 -9.40 -21.10 -9.15
CA ILE A 386 -9.89 -22.27 -8.43
C ILE A 386 -11.04 -22.93 -9.20
N ASP A 387 -11.27 -24.20 -8.94
CA ASP A 387 -12.31 -25.00 -9.57
C ASP A 387 -13.68 -24.82 -8.90
N ASN A 388 -13.69 -24.77 -7.58
CA ASN A 388 -14.91 -24.68 -6.77
C ASN A 388 -14.70 -23.71 -5.59
N GLU A 389 -15.77 -23.02 -5.20
CA GLU A 389 -15.77 -22.08 -4.08
C GLU A 389 -16.00 -22.74 -2.71
N ASN A 390 -16.62 -23.96 -2.70
CA ASN A 390 -16.93 -24.68 -1.45
C ASN A 390 -15.77 -25.60 -0.99
N ASP A 391 -15.02 -26.18 -1.93
CA ASP A 391 -13.79 -26.97 -1.70
C ASP A 391 -12.71 -26.46 -2.67
N PRO A 392 -12.09 -25.30 -2.36
CA PRO A 392 -11.27 -24.59 -3.33
C PRO A 392 -9.93 -25.29 -3.58
N LYS A 393 -9.74 -25.77 -4.81
CA LYS A 393 -8.46 -26.31 -5.29
C LYS A 393 -7.92 -25.47 -6.42
N LEU A 394 -6.61 -25.27 -6.44
CA LEU A 394 -5.99 -24.53 -7.53
C LEU A 394 -6.09 -25.26 -8.87
N THR A 395 -6.57 -24.56 -9.87
CA THR A 395 -6.45 -24.95 -11.26
C THR A 395 -4.99 -24.84 -11.75
N ILE A 396 -4.69 -25.33 -12.94
CA ILE A 396 -3.39 -25.10 -13.61
C ILE A 396 -3.14 -23.58 -13.76
N LEU A 397 -4.18 -22.83 -14.10
CA LEU A 397 -4.12 -21.37 -14.23
C LEU A 397 -3.87 -20.70 -12.88
N GLY A 398 -4.57 -21.13 -11.81
CA GLY A 398 -4.36 -20.65 -10.45
C GLY A 398 -2.93 -20.86 -9.97
N LYS A 399 -2.34 -22.03 -10.22
CA LYS A 399 -0.92 -22.31 -9.92
C LYS A 399 0.01 -21.34 -10.66
N LYS A 400 -0.25 -21.04 -11.94
CA LYS A 400 0.53 -20.04 -12.69
C LYS A 400 0.33 -18.62 -12.13
N MET A 401 -0.88 -18.27 -11.66
CA MET A 401 -1.15 -16.96 -11.07
C MET A 401 -0.31 -16.71 -9.81
N THR A 402 -0.08 -17.72 -8.96
CA THR A 402 0.72 -17.55 -7.73
C THR A 402 2.19 -17.24 -7.99
N ALA A 403 2.70 -17.54 -9.18
CA ALA A 403 4.07 -17.20 -9.56
C ALA A 403 4.28 -15.69 -9.72
N PHE A 404 3.23 -14.93 -10.03
CA PHE A 404 3.32 -13.49 -10.22
C PHE A 404 3.18 -12.73 -8.89
N PRO A 405 4.07 -11.76 -8.59
CA PRO A 405 3.96 -10.92 -7.39
C PRO A 405 2.99 -9.74 -7.58
N ILE A 406 1.84 -9.97 -8.19
CA ILE A 406 0.81 -8.96 -8.49
C ILE A 406 -0.58 -9.49 -8.12
N ASP A 407 -1.59 -8.62 -8.18
CA ASP A 407 -2.98 -9.00 -7.94
C ASP A 407 -3.44 -10.11 -8.92
N PRO A 408 -4.24 -11.10 -8.50
CA PRO A 408 -4.76 -12.17 -9.35
C PRO A 408 -5.42 -11.69 -10.64
N LYS A 409 -6.10 -10.54 -10.62
CA LYS A 409 -6.70 -9.91 -11.80
C LYS A 409 -5.66 -9.61 -12.88
N TYR A 410 -4.54 -8.98 -12.48
CA TYR A 410 -3.45 -8.67 -13.40
C TYR A 410 -2.63 -9.91 -13.80
N SER A 411 -2.53 -10.89 -12.91
CA SER A 411 -1.91 -12.18 -13.24
C SER A 411 -2.72 -12.89 -14.34
N LYS A 412 -4.05 -12.85 -14.27
CA LYS A 412 -4.94 -13.36 -15.34
C LYS A 412 -4.70 -12.64 -16.65
N VAL A 413 -4.62 -11.30 -16.65
CA VAL A 413 -4.33 -10.52 -17.86
C VAL A 413 -3.03 -11.00 -18.54
N LEU A 414 -1.94 -11.13 -17.77
CA LEU A 414 -0.67 -11.58 -18.34
C LEU A 414 -0.71 -13.01 -18.85
N LEU A 415 -1.43 -13.90 -18.18
CA LEU A 415 -1.56 -15.31 -18.60
C LEU A 415 -2.42 -15.50 -19.84
N CYS A 416 -3.43 -14.64 -20.05
CA CYS A 416 -4.27 -14.64 -21.23
C CYS A 416 -3.67 -13.82 -22.40
N ALA A 417 -2.71 -12.93 -22.15
CA ALA A 417 -2.16 -12.04 -23.16
C ALA A 417 -1.59 -12.73 -24.42
N PRO A 418 -1.00 -13.95 -24.35
CA PRO A 418 -0.62 -14.69 -25.55
C PRO A 418 -1.80 -15.02 -26.48
N GLU A 419 -2.97 -15.33 -25.94
CA GLU A 419 -4.19 -15.64 -26.73
C GLU A 419 -4.68 -14.43 -27.54
N TYR A 420 -4.38 -13.22 -27.02
CA TYR A 420 -4.70 -11.94 -27.67
C TYR A 420 -3.49 -11.34 -28.42
N ASN A 421 -2.38 -12.08 -28.55
CA ASN A 421 -1.13 -11.62 -29.18
C ASN A 421 -0.63 -10.24 -28.66
N CYS A 422 -0.76 -9.96 -27.36
CA CYS A 422 -0.45 -8.65 -26.80
C CYS A 422 0.37 -8.67 -25.49
N LEU A 423 1.16 -9.75 -25.26
CA LEU A 423 1.88 -9.90 -23.99
C LEU A 423 2.89 -8.75 -23.76
N GLU A 424 3.52 -8.22 -24.82
CA GLU A 424 4.47 -7.11 -24.69
C GLU A 424 3.81 -5.83 -24.16
N GLU A 425 2.64 -5.48 -24.72
CA GLU A 425 1.85 -4.32 -24.30
C GLU A 425 1.24 -4.56 -22.92
N ALA A 426 0.72 -5.74 -22.64
CA ALA A 426 0.14 -6.09 -21.35
C ALA A 426 1.19 -6.01 -20.23
N LEU A 427 2.40 -6.53 -20.42
CA LEU A 427 3.52 -6.40 -19.49
C LEU A 427 3.84 -4.94 -19.19
N SER A 428 3.96 -4.14 -20.25
CA SER A 428 4.28 -2.71 -20.12
C SER A 428 3.21 -1.97 -19.34
N LEU A 429 1.94 -2.24 -19.64
CA LEU A 429 0.81 -1.59 -19.00
C LEU A 429 0.64 -2.03 -17.54
N VAL A 430 0.69 -3.33 -17.25
CA VAL A 430 0.61 -3.85 -15.88
C VAL A 430 1.76 -3.32 -15.03
N ALA A 431 2.96 -3.19 -15.58
CA ALA A 431 4.10 -2.61 -14.87
C ALA A 431 3.88 -1.14 -14.52
N VAL A 432 3.37 -0.34 -15.45
CA VAL A 432 3.04 1.08 -15.19
C VAL A 432 1.90 1.21 -14.18
N MET A 433 0.87 0.39 -14.28
CA MET A 433 -0.25 0.38 -13.32
C MET A 433 0.14 -0.12 -11.93
N SER A 434 1.24 -0.87 -11.82
CA SER A 434 1.83 -1.30 -10.54
C SER A 434 2.71 -0.22 -9.89
N SER A 435 3.01 0.87 -10.61
CA SER A 435 3.71 2.03 -10.08
C SER A 435 2.73 3.09 -9.58
N GLU A 436 3.23 4.04 -8.80
CA GLU A 436 2.46 5.23 -8.44
C GLU A 436 2.27 6.15 -9.67
N ASN A 437 1.45 7.21 -9.50
CA ASN A 437 1.12 8.12 -10.58
C ASN A 437 2.37 8.60 -11.34
N VAL A 438 2.37 8.34 -12.65
CA VAL A 438 3.48 8.72 -13.54
C VAL A 438 3.42 10.18 -13.99
N PHE A 439 2.25 10.82 -13.91
CA PHE A 439 2.08 12.23 -14.24
C PHE A 439 2.41 13.11 -13.04
N HIS A 440 3.17 14.17 -13.28
CA HIS A 440 3.49 15.19 -12.30
C HIS A 440 2.92 16.53 -12.76
N THR A 441 1.90 17.03 -12.06
CA THR A 441 1.23 18.30 -12.43
C THR A 441 1.50 19.34 -11.33
N PRO A 442 2.54 20.20 -11.47
CA PRO A 442 2.79 21.28 -10.51
C PRO A 442 1.65 22.30 -10.57
N LEU A 443 1.19 22.79 -9.41
CA LEU A 443 0.07 23.73 -9.30
C LEU A 443 0.26 24.99 -10.17
N HIS A 444 1.48 25.56 -10.18
CA HIS A 444 1.81 26.79 -10.91
C HIS A 444 2.11 26.57 -12.40
N LYS A 445 2.11 25.33 -12.90
CA LYS A 445 2.36 24.95 -14.31
C LYS A 445 1.33 23.96 -14.85
N ARG A 446 0.12 24.03 -14.30
CA ARG A 446 -0.94 23.07 -14.63
C ARG A 446 -1.32 23.07 -16.11
N GLU A 447 -1.48 24.25 -16.70
CA GLU A 447 -1.85 24.38 -18.11
C GLU A 447 -0.75 23.87 -19.05
N GLU A 448 0.50 24.19 -18.75
CA GLU A 448 1.66 23.72 -19.51
C GLU A 448 1.77 22.19 -19.45
N ALA A 449 1.63 21.61 -18.24
CA ALA A 449 1.63 20.17 -18.05
C ALA A 449 0.48 19.46 -18.79
N LEU A 450 -0.71 20.07 -18.83
CA LEU A 450 -1.85 19.54 -19.58
C LEU A 450 -1.61 19.58 -21.09
N LYS A 451 -1.04 20.67 -21.62
CA LYS A 451 -0.67 20.77 -23.06
C LYS A 451 0.35 19.71 -23.44
N VAL A 452 1.36 19.49 -22.60
CA VAL A 452 2.37 18.46 -22.86
C VAL A 452 1.79 17.05 -22.79
N LYS A 453 0.85 16.80 -21.85
CA LYS A 453 0.15 15.51 -21.72
C LYS A 453 -0.59 15.14 -23.02
N GLN A 454 -1.11 16.12 -23.77
CA GLN A 454 -1.85 15.87 -25.02
C GLN A 454 -1.08 15.02 -26.04
N LYS A 455 0.26 15.08 -26.05
CA LYS A 455 1.13 14.27 -26.95
C LYS A 455 0.95 12.77 -26.77
N PHE A 456 0.51 12.33 -25.60
CA PHE A 456 0.40 10.91 -25.22
C PHE A 456 -1.05 10.43 -25.21
N ILE A 457 -2.02 11.34 -25.25
CA ILE A 457 -3.44 11.02 -25.12
C ILE A 457 -3.89 10.11 -26.27
N SER A 458 -4.58 9.03 -25.88
CA SER A 458 -5.27 8.14 -26.82
C SER A 458 -6.79 8.30 -26.67
N PRO A 459 -7.54 8.36 -27.77
CA PRO A 459 -9.01 8.40 -27.74
C PRO A 459 -9.62 7.13 -27.13
N LEU A 460 -8.86 6.03 -27.03
CA LEU A 460 -9.29 4.80 -26.37
C LEU A 460 -9.28 4.89 -24.84
N GLY A 461 -8.63 5.92 -24.26
CA GLY A 461 -8.67 6.23 -22.84
C GLY A 461 -7.33 6.16 -22.12
N ASP A 462 -7.40 6.13 -20.78
CA ASP A 462 -6.24 6.33 -19.90
C ASP A 462 -5.25 5.17 -19.96
N HIS A 463 -5.68 3.90 -20.08
CA HIS A 463 -4.79 2.75 -20.14
C HIS A 463 -3.84 2.85 -21.33
N ILE A 464 -4.37 3.19 -22.50
CA ILE A 464 -3.55 3.32 -23.71
C ILE A 464 -2.68 4.58 -23.63
N THR A 465 -3.17 5.64 -23.03
CA THR A 465 -2.37 6.85 -22.75
C THR A 465 -1.15 6.52 -21.86
N LEU A 466 -1.32 5.72 -20.80
CA LEU A 466 -0.24 5.25 -19.94
C LEU A 466 0.77 4.39 -20.72
N LEU A 467 0.28 3.50 -21.59
CA LEU A 467 1.13 2.69 -22.46
C LEU A 467 1.97 3.56 -23.40
N ASN A 468 1.36 4.59 -24.00
CA ASN A 468 2.07 5.54 -24.88
C ASN A 468 3.18 6.29 -24.13
N VAL A 469 2.90 6.76 -22.90
CA VAL A 469 3.92 7.39 -22.05
C VAL A 469 5.07 6.44 -21.79
N TYR A 470 4.79 5.19 -21.44
CA TYR A 470 5.82 4.20 -21.15
C TYR A 470 6.66 3.85 -22.40
N LYS A 471 6.01 3.61 -23.54
CA LYS A 471 6.71 3.36 -24.82
C LYS A 471 7.63 4.53 -25.20
N ALA A 472 7.18 5.77 -25.02
CA ALA A 472 7.98 6.97 -25.27
C ALA A 472 9.14 7.10 -24.28
N PHE A 473 8.92 6.82 -22.98
CA PHE A 473 9.96 6.80 -21.96
C PHE A 473 11.08 5.78 -22.28
N CYS A 474 10.71 4.58 -22.74
CA CYS A 474 11.70 3.56 -23.11
C CYS A 474 12.60 3.99 -24.26
N LYS A 475 12.08 4.77 -25.22
CA LYS A 475 12.80 5.28 -26.39
C LYS A 475 13.63 6.54 -26.11
N ALA A 476 13.36 7.23 -25.01
CA ALA A 476 14.02 8.50 -24.69
C ALA A 476 15.50 8.30 -24.33
N PRO A 477 16.45 9.04 -24.94
CA PRO A 477 17.89 8.89 -24.70
C PRO A 477 18.28 9.40 -23.30
N LEU A 478 17.80 10.58 -22.89
CA LEU A 478 18.07 11.23 -21.60
C LEU A 478 16.83 11.16 -20.70
N LYS A 479 16.51 9.97 -20.21
CA LYS A 479 15.24 9.67 -19.50
C LYS A 479 14.87 10.66 -18.40
N LYS A 480 15.82 11.09 -17.57
CA LYS A 480 15.57 12.02 -16.46
C LYS A 480 15.20 13.42 -16.95
N GLN A 481 15.93 13.95 -17.95
CA GLN A 481 15.65 15.25 -18.55
C GLN A 481 14.34 15.21 -19.33
N TRP A 482 14.14 14.18 -20.16
CA TRP A 482 12.91 13.97 -20.91
C TRP A 482 11.67 13.92 -20.00
N CYS A 483 11.74 13.22 -18.87
CA CYS A 483 10.65 13.21 -17.89
C CYS A 483 10.37 14.61 -17.31
N LYS A 484 11.41 15.40 -17.01
CA LYS A 484 11.26 16.77 -16.50
C LYS A 484 10.55 17.66 -17.53
N GLU A 485 10.92 17.59 -18.79
CA GLU A 485 10.35 18.35 -19.91
C GLU A 485 8.89 17.95 -20.21
N ASN A 486 8.54 16.67 -19.97
CA ASN A 486 7.20 16.15 -20.23
C ASN A 486 6.33 16.06 -18.96
N TYR A 487 6.73 16.67 -17.85
CA TYR A 487 5.97 16.64 -16.58
C TYR A 487 5.65 15.21 -16.10
N LEU A 488 6.65 14.31 -16.19
CA LEU A 488 6.53 12.91 -15.80
C LEU A 488 7.44 12.58 -14.61
N ASN A 489 7.02 11.61 -13.81
CA ASN A 489 7.81 11.13 -12.68
C ASN A 489 8.82 10.08 -13.16
N HIS A 490 10.07 10.50 -13.33
CA HIS A 490 11.16 9.61 -13.76
C HIS A 490 11.32 8.38 -12.88
N LYS A 491 11.19 8.54 -11.55
CA LYS A 491 11.39 7.44 -10.61
C LYS A 491 10.30 6.37 -10.76
N ASN A 492 9.04 6.77 -10.92
CA ASN A 492 7.93 5.84 -11.08
C ASN A 492 8.00 5.10 -12.42
N LEU A 493 8.43 5.79 -13.49
CA LEU A 493 8.66 5.15 -14.78
C LEU A 493 9.87 4.22 -14.78
N SER A 494 10.96 4.57 -14.08
CA SER A 494 12.11 3.67 -13.89
C SER A 494 11.73 2.43 -13.08
N TYR A 495 10.94 2.61 -12.02
CA TYR A 495 10.40 1.48 -11.26
C TYR A 495 9.49 0.59 -12.12
N ALA A 496 8.63 1.18 -12.94
CA ALA A 496 7.82 0.40 -13.89
C ALA A 496 8.69 -0.40 -14.88
N TYR A 497 9.83 0.15 -15.30
CA TYR A 497 10.78 -0.56 -16.16
C TYR A 497 11.37 -1.80 -15.45
N GLU A 498 11.76 -1.67 -14.20
CA GLU A 498 12.27 -2.78 -13.38
C GLU A 498 11.18 -3.85 -13.14
N VAL A 499 9.96 -3.42 -12.78
CA VAL A 499 8.80 -4.30 -12.61
C VAL A 499 8.53 -5.09 -13.89
N ARG A 500 8.51 -4.42 -15.06
CA ARG A 500 8.31 -5.09 -16.35
C ARG A 500 9.35 -6.16 -16.61
N SER A 501 10.62 -5.88 -16.35
CA SER A 501 11.72 -6.83 -16.55
C SER A 501 11.52 -8.09 -15.70
N GLN A 502 11.11 -7.93 -14.44
CA GLN A 502 10.85 -9.05 -13.54
C GLN A 502 9.61 -9.86 -13.92
N LEU A 503 8.52 -9.17 -14.30
CA LEU A 503 7.32 -9.86 -14.80
C LEU A 503 7.62 -10.64 -16.08
N LEU A 504 8.44 -10.08 -16.96
CA LEU A 504 8.92 -10.77 -18.17
C LEU A 504 9.71 -12.04 -17.81
N SER A 505 10.59 -11.97 -16.81
CA SER A 505 11.34 -13.14 -16.33
C SER A 505 10.40 -14.23 -15.78
N VAL A 506 9.29 -13.87 -15.14
CA VAL A 506 8.26 -14.85 -14.72
C VAL A 506 7.56 -15.45 -15.93
N CYS A 507 7.21 -14.63 -16.94
CA CYS A 507 6.60 -15.12 -18.18
C CYS A 507 7.51 -16.12 -18.90
N HIS A 508 8.81 -15.84 -18.98
CA HIS A 508 9.78 -16.79 -19.57
C HIS A 508 9.86 -18.12 -18.81
N ARG A 509 9.87 -18.07 -17.47
CA ARG A 509 9.83 -19.30 -16.64
C ARG A 509 8.55 -20.13 -16.83
N LEU A 510 7.45 -19.46 -17.19
CA LEU A 510 6.17 -20.10 -17.47
C LEU A 510 6.01 -20.47 -18.96
N ASN A 511 7.07 -20.26 -19.78
CA ASN A 511 7.08 -20.50 -21.25
C ASN A 511 5.96 -19.76 -21.98
N LEU A 512 5.67 -18.51 -21.59
CA LEU A 512 4.68 -17.68 -22.30
C LEU A 512 5.34 -17.00 -23.51
N PRO A 513 4.77 -17.14 -24.72
CA PRO A 513 5.32 -16.49 -25.92
C PRO A 513 5.10 -14.98 -25.84
N VAL A 514 6.18 -14.21 -26.03
CA VAL A 514 6.13 -12.74 -26.02
C VAL A 514 5.73 -12.26 -27.40
N THR A 515 4.48 -11.90 -27.57
CA THR A 515 3.89 -11.40 -28.81
C THR A 515 3.44 -9.95 -28.62
N SER A 516 3.37 -9.18 -29.71
CA SER A 516 2.90 -7.79 -29.72
C SER A 516 1.69 -7.64 -30.64
N CYS A 517 0.67 -6.92 -30.17
CA CYS A 517 -0.49 -6.57 -30.98
C CYS A 517 -0.25 -5.35 -31.90
N GLY A 518 0.93 -4.72 -31.84
CA GLY A 518 1.28 -3.58 -32.66
C GLY A 518 0.32 -2.41 -32.49
N THR A 519 -0.47 -2.14 -33.54
CA THR A 519 -1.48 -1.06 -33.57
C THR A 519 -2.89 -1.54 -33.26
N VAL A 520 -3.13 -2.85 -33.14
CA VAL A 520 -4.47 -3.43 -32.89
C VAL A 520 -4.77 -3.44 -31.38
N LEU A 521 -4.95 -2.25 -30.82
CA LEU A 521 -5.11 -2.04 -29.37
C LEU A 521 -6.41 -2.61 -28.78
N ASP A 522 -7.40 -2.94 -29.59
CA ASP A 522 -8.62 -3.64 -29.16
C ASP A 522 -8.31 -5.00 -28.54
N GLN A 523 -7.29 -5.71 -29.03
CA GLN A 523 -6.84 -6.97 -28.46
C GLN A 523 -6.33 -6.78 -27.03
N LEU A 524 -5.55 -5.72 -26.79
CA LEU A 524 -5.07 -5.37 -25.46
C LEU A 524 -6.23 -5.01 -24.51
N LEU A 525 -7.23 -4.25 -24.98
CA LEU A 525 -8.39 -3.87 -24.16
C LEU A 525 -9.26 -5.10 -23.83
N LYS A 526 -9.43 -6.05 -24.76
CA LYS A 526 -10.08 -7.35 -24.49
C LYS A 526 -9.28 -8.18 -23.49
N CYS A 527 -7.97 -8.21 -23.65
CA CYS A 527 -7.07 -8.89 -22.72
C CYS A 527 -7.17 -8.30 -21.31
N LEU A 528 -7.15 -6.97 -21.15
CA LEU A 528 -7.38 -6.31 -19.86
C LEU A 528 -8.72 -6.68 -19.25
N LEU A 529 -9.76 -6.74 -20.08
CA LEU A 529 -11.10 -7.12 -19.66
C LEU A 529 -11.15 -8.55 -19.11
N SER A 530 -10.28 -9.47 -19.57
CA SER A 530 -10.24 -10.86 -19.08
C SER A 530 -9.87 -10.99 -17.60
N GLY A 531 -9.13 -10.05 -17.05
CA GLY A 531 -8.80 -10.01 -15.62
C GLY A 531 -9.60 -8.95 -14.84
N LEU A 532 -10.01 -7.87 -15.50
CA LEU A 532 -10.70 -6.74 -14.89
C LEU A 532 -12.21 -6.71 -15.21
N PHE A 533 -12.82 -7.84 -15.56
CA PHE A 533 -14.23 -7.90 -15.97
C PHE A 533 -15.20 -7.38 -14.91
N THR A 534 -14.88 -7.48 -13.62
CA THR A 534 -15.65 -6.89 -12.53
C THR A 534 -15.60 -5.36 -12.51
N ASN A 535 -14.61 -4.77 -13.16
CA ASN A 535 -14.36 -3.32 -13.19
C ASN A 535 -14.95 -2.69 -14.47
N CYS A 536 -16.15 -3.08 -14.86
CA CYS A 536 -16.89 -2.52 -15.98
C CYS A 536 -18.02 -1.60 -15.50
N ALA A 537 -18.30 -0.58 -16.28
CA ALA A 537 -19.45 0.30 -16.06
C ALA A 537 -20.09 0.69 -17.39
N TRP A 538 -21.42 0.91 -17.38
CA TRP A 538 -22.22 1.22 -18.56
C TRP A 538 -22.86 2.59 -18.45
N ALA A 539 -22.89 3.33 -19.53
CA ALA A 539 -23.58 4.61 -19.58
C ALA A 539 -25.08 4.43 -19.28
N ARG A 540 -25.61 5.27 -18.42
CA ARG A 540 -27.03 5.26 -18.05
C ARG A 540 -27.84 5.87 -19.19
N SER A 541 -28.76 5.12 -19.77
CA SER A 541 -29.72 5.62 -20.75
C SER A 541 -30.59 6.72 -20.12
N GLY A 542 -30.70 7.88 -20.78
CA GLY A 542 -31.49 9.01 -20.28
C GLY A 542 -30.70 10.23 -19.78
N ALA A 543 -29.37 10.22 -19.77
CA ALA A 543 -28.55 11.37 -19.42
C ALA A 543 -28.21 12.27 -20.65
N GLY A 544 -29.00 12.21 -21.71
CA GLY A 544 -28.89 13.03 -22.93
C GLY A 544 -29.52 14.40 -22.80
N GLY A 545 -29.65 14.98 -21.61
CA GLY A 545 -30.04 16.38 -21.41
C GLY A 545 -28.82 17.26 -21.60
N ALA A 546 -28.85 18.07 -22.66
CA ALA A 546 -27.91 19.15 -22.90
C ALA A 546 -27.84 20.08 -21.66
N GLY A 547 -26.65 20.38 -21.16
CA GLY A 547 -26.41 21.60 -20.40
C GLY A 547 -26.32 21.53 -18.88
N GLY A 548 -25.93 20.43 -18.27
CA GLY A 548 -25.57 20.42 -16.83
C GLY A 548 -24.10 20.14 -16.61
N ALA A 549 -23.44 20.83 -15.69
CA ALA A 549 -22.03 20.68 -15.28
C ALA A 549 -21.69 19.31 -14.62
N GLY A 550 -22.47 18.25 -14.87
CA GLY A 550 -22.27 16.88 -14.40
C GLY A 550 -22.01 15.97 -15.59
N GLY A 551 -20.77 15.50 -15.76
CA GLY A 551 -20.38 14.55 -16.80
C GLY A 551 -21.25 13.28 -16.85
N ALA A 552 -21.09 12.47 -17.90
CA ALA A 552 -21.88 11.25 -18.12
C ALA A 552 -21.88 10.34 -16.87
N ARG A 553 -23.06 9.85 -16.49
CA ARG A 553 -23.24 8.93 -15.36
C ARG A 553 -23.16 7.49 -15.84
N TYR A 554 -22.38 6.71 -15.14
CA TYR A 554 -22.20 5.28 -15.38
C TYR A 554 -22.77 4.47 -14.20
N VAL A 555 -23.16 3.25 -14.49
CA VAL A 555 -23.55 2.25 -13.48
C VAL A 555 -22.51 1.14 -13.56
N THR A 556 -21.84 0.85 -12.43
CA THR A 556 -20.86 -0.22 -12.33
C THR A 556 -21.53 -1.60 -12.39
N SER A 557 -20.76 -2.64 -12.59
CA SER A 557 -21.23 -4.04 -12.55
C SER A 557 -21.95 -4.42 -11.25
N ALA A 558 -21.61 -3.73 -10.15
CA ALA A 558 -22.22 -3.91 -8.84
C ALA A 558 -23.42 -2.96 -8.59
N GLY A 559 -23.91 -2.24 -9.62
CA GLY A 559 -25.07 -1.35 -9.51
C GLY A 559 -24.77 0.05 -8.94
N ALA A 560 -23.53 0.37 -8.59
CA ALA A 560 -23.18 1.67 -8.04
C ALA A 560 -23.12 2.75 -9.13
N ALA A 561 -23.74 3.91 -8.90
CA ALA A 561 -23.65 5.05 -9.78
C ALA A 561 -22.31 5.78 -9.60
N ALA A 562 -21.62 6.07 -10.70
CA ALA A 562 -20.34 6.78 -10.72
C ALA A 562 -20.21 7.71 -11.92
N ALA A 563 -19.33 8.69 -11.84
CA ALA A 563 -18.96 9.58 -12.94
C ALA A 563 -17.50 9.33 -13.37
N LEU A 564 -17.13 9.73 -14.58
CA LEU A 564 -15.73 9.72 -14.98
C LEU A 564 -14.95 10.79 -14.22
N HIS A 565 -13.74 10.44 -13.76
CA HIS A 565 -12.90 11.39 -13.04
C HIS A 565 -12.51 12.57 -13.95
N PRO A 566 -12.55 13.83 -13.47
CA PRO A 566 -12.26 15.01 -14.29
C PRO A 566 -10.87 15.03 -14.95
N ALA A 567 -9.87 14.37 -14.35
CA ALA A 567 -8.52 14.27 -14.91
C ALA A 567 -8.37 13.15 -15.96
N GLY A 568 -9.39 12.30 -16.15
CA GLY A 568 -9.40 11.20 -17.13
C GLY A 568 -9.60 11.69 -18.56
N VAL A 569 -9.00 11.00 -19.51
CA VAL A 569 -9.05 11.33 -20.94
C VAL A 569 -10.49 11.34 -21.48
N LEU A 570 -11.32 10.39 -21.05
CA LEU A 570 -12.68 10.22 -21.56
C LEU A 570 -13.73 11.13 -20.89
N HIS A 571 -13.34 11.93 -19.90
CA HIS A 571 -14.27 12.82 -19.20
C HIS A 571 -15.00 13.80 -20.14
N CYS A 572 -14.28 14.32 -21.13
CA CYS A 572 -14.81 15.26 -22.13
C CYS A 572 -15.24 14.59 -23.45
N ALA A 573 -15.22 13.26 -23.54
CA ALA A 573 -15.60 12.55 -24.77
C ALA A 573 -17.06 12.80 -25.14
N ARG A 574 -17.29 13.08 -26.41
CA ARG A 574 -18.62 13.32 -27.00
C ARG A 574 -18.74 12.54 -28.31
N PRO A 575 -19.67 11.59 -28.47
CA PRO A 575 -20.53 11.03 -27.40
C PRO A 575 -19.75 10.27 -26.34
N PRO A 576 -20.29 10.12 -25.10
CA PRO A 576 -19.66 9.32 -24.07
C PRO A 576 -19.68 7.83 -24.47
N PRO A 577 -18.63 7.05 -24.16
CA PRO A 577 -18.59 5.62 -24.45
C PRO A 577 -19.76 4.86 -23.80
N ALA A 578 -20.36 3.91 -24.54
CA ALA A 578 -21.47 3.09 -24.04
C ALA A 578 -21.08 2.19 -22.87
N ALA A 579 -19.85 1.70 -22.86
CA ALA A 579 -19.27 0.95 -21.76
C ALA A 579 -17.80 1.33 -21.57
N VAL A 580 -17.34 1.25 -20.32
CA VAL A 580 -15.97 1.57 -19.92
C VAL A 580 -15.41 0.51 -18.99
N LEU A 581 -14.10 0.27 -19.13
CA LEU A 581 -13.28 -0.46 -18.19
C LEU A 581 -12.56 0.56 -17.31
N TYR A 582 -12.53 0.35 -15.99
CA TYR A 582 -11.83 1.24 -15.04
C TYR A 582 -10.91 0.44 -14.13
N THR A 583 -9.89 1.07 -13.58
CA THR A 583 -8.98 0.43 -12.64
C THR A 583 -9.47 0.58 -11.21
N GLU A 584 -9.92 1.77 -10.83
CA GLU A 584 -10.24 2.14 -9.45
C GLU A 584 -11.56 2.91 -9.37
N LEU A 585 -12.33 2.66 -8.32
CA LEU A 585 -13.51 3.44 -7.95
C LEU A 585 -13.17 4.33 -6.75
N LEU A 586 -12.98 5.61 -7.02
CA LEU A 586 -12.70 6.60 -5.98
C LEU A 586 -14.03 7.13 -5.41
N HIS A 587 -14.23 6.98 -4.12
CA HIS A 587 -15.40 7.50 -3.42
C HIS A 587 -15.03 8.71 -2.56
N THR A 588 -15.49 9.88 -2.99
CA THR A 588 -15.38 11.16 -2.25
C THR A 588 -16.79 11.63 -1.87
N ARG A 589 -17.15 12.88 -2.09
CA ARG A 589 -18.55 13.31 -2.04
C ARG A 589 -19.40 12.66 -3.15
N ARG A 590 -18.76 12.23 -4.23
CA ARG A 590 -19.32 11.46 -5.35
C ARG A 590 -18.38 10.31 -5.67
N SER A 591 -18.90 9.28 -6.34
CA SER A 591 -18.08 8.19 -6.84
C SER A 591 -17.52 8.52 -8.21
N TYR A 592 -16.22 8.28 -8.40
CA TYR A 592 -15.53 8.53 -9.67
C TYR A 592 -14.80 7.27 -10.15
N LEU A 593 -14.96 6.97 -11.44
CA LEU A 593 -14.17 5.96 -12.13
C LEU A 593 -12.82 6.57 -12.54
N VAL A 594 -11.74 5.93 -12.14
CA VAL A 594 -10.36 6.41 -12.35
C VAL A 594 -9.61 5.44 -13.27
N THR A 595 -8.76 5.97 -14.11
CA THR A 595 -8.02 5.25 -15.17
C THR A 595 -8.99 4.45 -16.04
N VAL A 596 -9.62 5.13 -16.97
CA VAL A 596 -10.77 4.63 -17.71
C VAL A 596 -10.43 4.46 -19.19
N SER A 597 -10.85 3.33 -19.80
CA SER A 597 -10.81 3.12 -21.25
C SER A 597 -12.16 2.66 -21.79
N ALA A 598 -12.46 3.07 -23.02
CA ALA A 598 -13.66 2.65 -23.72
C ALA A 598 -13.56 1.17 -24.11
N VAL A 599 -14.64 0.42 -23.90
CA VAL A 599 -14.76 -0.99 -24.30
C VAL A 599 -16.10 -1.24 -24.99
N GLN A 600 -16.15 -2.25 -25.84
CA GLN A 600 -17.41 -2.64 -26.48
C GLN A 600 -18.23 -3.51 -25.52
N PRO A 601 -19.54 -3.22 -25.33
CA PRO A 601 -20.37 -3.97 -24.38
C PRO A 601 -20.42 -5.48 -24.63
N HIS A 602 -20.32 -5.93 -25.88
CA HIS A 602 -20.35 -7.34 -26.25
C HIS A 602 -19.06 -8.11 -25.90
N TRP A 603 -17.92 -7.42 -25.70
CA TRP A 603 -16.66 -8.07 -25.34
C TRP A 603 -16.75 -8.80 -23.99
N LEU A 604 -17.51 -8.23 -23.03
CA LEU A 604 -17.69 -8.86 -21.73
C LEU A 604 -18.31 -10.28 -21.84
N GLN A 605 -19.22 -10.49 -22.80
CA GLN A 605 -19.83 -11.80 -23.03
C GLN A 605 -18.83 -12.82 -23.60
N GLN A 606 -17.86 -12.33 -24.39
CA GLN A 606 -16.81 -13.16 -24.97
C GLN A 606 -15.78 -13.58 -23.93
N VAL A 607 -15.44 -12.67 -23.03
CA VAL A 607 -14.31 -12.82 -22.10
C VAL A 607 -14.74 -13.43 -20.76
N ALA A 608 -15.92 -13.06 -20.25
CA ALA A 608 -16.46 -13.53 -18.96
C ALA A 608 -17.97 -13.82 -19.06
N PRO A 609 -18.38 -14.90 -19.77
CA PRO A 609 -19.79 -15.17 -20.08
C PRO A 609 -20.66 -15.41 -18.86
N GLU A 610 -20.17 -16.07 -17.82
CA GLU A 610 -20.90 -16.31 -16.57
C GLU A 610 -21.17 -15.02 -15.80
N PHE A 611 -20.15 -14.19 -15.67
CA PHE A 611 -20.27 -12.86 -15.07
C PHE A 611 -21.23 -11.96 -15.88
N ALA A 612 -21.15 -11.97 -17.21
CA ALA A 612 -22.02 -11.19 -18.07
C ALA A 612 -23.50 -11.59 -17.93
N ARG A 613 -23.80 -12.89 -17.77
CA ARG A 613 -25.15 -13.40 -17.50
C ARG A 613 -25.69 -12.88 -16.17
N ARG A 614 -24.89 -12.93 -15.12
CA ARG A 614 -25.24 -12.44 -13.78
C ARG A 614 -25.50 -10.93 -13.74
N CYS A 615 -24.71 -10.14 -14.48
CA CYS A 615 -24.94 -8.69 -14.59
C CYS A 615 -26.24 -8.33 -15.32
N ARG A 616 -26.76 -9.20 -16.20
CA ARG A 616 -28.05 -8.98 -16.89
C ARG A 616 -29.24 -9.27 -15.98
N SER A 617 -29.16 -10.28 -15.12
CA SER A 617 -30.23 -10.64 -14.19
C SER A 617 -30.41 -9.61 -13.06
N ASN A 618 -29.40 -8.79 -12.79
CA ASN A 618 -29.43 -7.73 -11.78
C ASN A 618 -29.76 -6.33 -12.33
N ARG A 619 -30.06 -6.21 -13.64
CA ARG A 619 -30.53 -5.00 -14.32
C ARG A 619 -32.02 -5.04 -14.56
#